data_85a4af5b722d11e9169f663559341690
#
_entry.id   85a4af5b722d11e9169f663559341690
#
_cell.length_a   1.000
_cell.length_b   1.000
_cell.length_c   1.000
_cell.angle_alpha   90.00
_cell.angle_beta   90.00
_cell.angle_gamma   90.00
#
_symmetry.space_group_name_H-M   'P 1'
#
loop_
_entity.id
_entity.type
_entity.pdbx_description
1 polymer ?
#
loop_
_entity_poly.entity_id
_entity_poly.type
_entity_poly.pdbx_seq_one_letter_code
_entity_poly.pdbx_strand_id
1 'polypeptide(L)' 'MEFVMFEDVDGMEVFVNPERVVWVREYPNQTTVISCGHDDKFAVRLAPALAVAALGRTVR' A
#
# COMPACT_ATOMS: atom_id res chain seq x y z
N MET A 1 -2.62 12.32 -13.61
CA MET A 1 -2.16 11.23 -12.75
C MET A 1 -2.12 11.69 -11.31
N GLU A 2 -2.69 10.93 -10.41
CA GLU A 2 -2.71 11.27 -9.00
C GLU A 2 -1.84 10.29 -8.23
N PHE A 3 -1.13 10.82 -7.24
CA PHE A 3 -0.39 9.96 -6.31
C PHE A 3 -1.12 9.92 -4.99
N VAL A 4 -1.03 8.79 -4.31
CA VAL A 4 -1.58 8.60 -2.97
C VAL A 4 -0.41 8.52 -2.01
N MET A 5 -0.49 9.27 -0.91
CA MET A 5 0.58 9.29 0.07
C MET A 5 0.30 8.26 1.16
N PHE A 6 1.31 7.47 1.47
CA PHE A 6 1.31 6.55 2.60
C PHE A 6 2.49 6.87 3.51
N GLU A 7 2.36 6.53 4.77
CA GLU A 7 3.49 6.53 5.68
C GLU A 7 3.90 5.08 5.90
N ASP A 8 5.15 4.76 5.62
CA ASP A 8 5.61 3.38 5.77
C ASP A 8 5.95 3.07 7.23
N VAL A 9 6.36 1.82 7.48
CA VAL A 9 6.61 1.37 8.86
C VAL A 9 7.79 2.09 9.51
N ASP A 10 8.63 2.75 8.72
CA ASP A 10 9.76 3.52 9.22
C ASP A 10 9.42 5.00 9.39
N GLY A 11 8.17 5.38 9.16
CA GLY A 11 7.73 6.76 9.30
C GLY A 11 8.03 7.64 8.11
N MET A 12 8.42 7.05 6.98
CA MET A 12 8.76 7.80 5.77
C MET A 12 7.53 7.92 4.88
N GLU A 13 7.39 9.07 4.25
CA GLU A 13 6.32 9.29 3.29
C GLU A 13 6.63 8.60 1.97
N VAL A 14 5.65 7.87 1.44
CA VAL A 14 5.76 7.20 0.15
C VAL A 14 4.61 7.66 -0.72
N PHE A 15 4.91 8.14 -1.92
CA PHE A 15 3.88 8.55 -2.88
C PHE A 15 3.76 7.47 -3.94
N VAL A 16 2.56 6.93 -4.08
CA VAL A 16 2.30 5.75 -4.90
C VAL A 16 1.33 6.08 -6.00
N ASN A 17 1.64 5.65 -7.21
CA ASN A 17 0.70 5.68 -8.32
C ASN A 17 -0.24 4.48 -8.16
N PRO A 18 -1.52 4.69 -7.83
CA PRO A 18 -2.42 3.58 -7.54
C PRO A 18 -2.61 2.63 -8.71
N GLU A 19 -2.37 3.08 -9.94
CA GLU A 19 -2.52 2.23 -11.10
C GLU A 19 -1.36 1.25 -11.28
N ARG A 20 -0.29 1.43 -10.52
CA ARG A 20 0.87 0.55 -10.56
C ARG A 20 0.87 -0.50 -9.46
N VAL A 21 -0.12 -0.47 -8.59
CA VAL A 21 -0.21 -1.42 -7.49
C VAL A 21 -0.71 -2.76 -8.04
N VAL A 22 0.01 -3.82 -7.73
CA VAL A 22 -0.28 -5.17 -8.21
C VAL A 22 -1.04 -5.97 -7.18
N TRP A 23 -0.57 -5.95 -5.91
CA TRP A 23 -1.26 -6.66 -4.84
C TRP A 23 -1.00 -5.98 -3.50
N VAL A 24 -1.90 -6.28 -2.56
CA VAL A 24 -1.82 -5.81 -1.18
C VAL A 24 -2.02 -7.05 -0.30
N ARG A 25 -1.14 -7.25 0.67
CA ARG A 25 -1.18 -8.44 1.53
C ARG A 25 -0.89 -8.07 2.96
N GLU A 26 -1.63 -8.69 3.89
CA GLU A 26 -1.35 -8.54 5.30
C GLU A 26 -0.23 -9.49 5.72
N TYR A 27 0.69 -8.98 6.53
CA TYR A 27 1.79 -9.74 7.10
C TYR A 27 1.68 -9.72 8.63
N PRO A 28 2.39 -10.60 9.32
CA PRO A 28 2.41 -10.58 10.79
C PRO A 28 2.80 -9.21 11.34
N ASN A 29 2.48 -8.96 12.62
CA ASN A 29 2.78 -7.71 13.31
C ASN A 29 1.96 -6.53 12.80
N GLN A 30 0.77 -6.83 12.22
CA GLN A 30 -0.16 -5.79 11.81
C GLN A 30 0.43 -4.86 10.74
N THR A 31 1.27 -5.42 9.87
CA THR A 31 1.78 -4.68 8.74
C THR A 31 1.09 -5.14 7.47
N THR A 32 0.98 -4.23 6.50
CA THR A 32 0.42 -4.51 5.20
C THR A 32 1.46 -4.16 4.16
N VAL A 33 1.73 -5.07 3.24
CA VAL A 33 2.68 -4.84 2.15
C VAL A 33 1.91 -4.47 0.91
N ILE A 34 2.34 -3.40 0.26
CA ILE A 34 1.80 -2.92 -1.01
C ILE A 34 2.88 -3.12 -2.05
N SER A 35 2.57 -3.89 -3.10
CA SER A 35 3.53 -4.19 -4.16
C SER A 35 3.17 -3.44 -5.43
N CYS A 36 4.16 -2.77 -5.99
CA CYS A 36 4.01 -2.04 -7.25
C CYS A 36 4.77 -2.73 -8.39
N GLY A 37 5.24 -3.94 -8.17
CA GLY A 37 5.97 -4.68 -9.18
C GLY A 37 6.84 -5.73 -8.56
N HIS A 38 7.74 -6.29 -9.36
CA HIS A 38 8.50 -7.46 -8.97
C HIS A 38 9.36 -7.23 -7.71
N ASP A 39 10.13 -6.15 -7.69
CA ASP A 39 11.00 -5.83 -6.57
C ASP A 39 10.65 -4.52 -5.89
N ASP A 40 9.45 -4.00 -6.17
CA ASP A 40 9.08 -2.67 -5.72
C ASP A 40 7.90 -2.78 -4.76
N LYS A 41 8.18 -2.86 -3.48
CA LYS A 41 7.15 -3.01 -2.47
C LYS A 41 7.56 -2.29 -1.19
N PHE A 42 6.55 -1.96 -0.39
CA PHE A 42 6.78 -1.30 0.89
C PHE A 42 5.69 -1.72 1.87
N ALA A 43 5.94 -1.51 3.15
CA ALA A 43 5.04 -1.92 4.22
C ALA A 43 4.47 -0.70 4.92
N VAL A 44 3.19 -0.80 5.27
CA VAL A 44 2.48 0.24 6.01
C VAL A 44 1.76 -0.38 7.20
N ARG A 45 1.28 0.45 8.13
CA ARG A 45 0.59 -0.05 9.32
C ARG A 45 -0.93 0.05 9.22
N LEU A 46 -1.45 0.22 8.03
CA LEU A 46 -2.89 0.21 7.80
C LEU A 46 -3.38 -1.22 7.61
N ALA A 47 -4.63 -1.48 7.98
CA ALA A 47 -5.25 -2.75 7.61
C ALA A 47 -5.34 -2.84 6.08
N PRO A 48 -5.27 -4.05 5.50
CA PRO A 48 -5.29 -4.19 4.03
C PRO A 48 -6.48 -3.51 3.38
N ALA A 49 -7.68 -3.65 3.96
CA ALA A 49 -8.87 -3.03 3.38
C ALA A 49 -8.76 -1.50 3.36
N LEU A 50 -8.14 -0.91 4.39
CA LEU A 50 -7.95 0.53 4.43
C LEU A 50 -6.91 0.98 3.41
N ALA A 51 -5.87 0.18 3.20
CA ALA A 51 -4.87 0.49 2.19
C ALA A 51 -5.50 0.46 0.80
N VAL A 52 -6.31 -0.55 0.52
CA VAL A 52 -7.01 -0.66 -0.77
C VAL A 52 -7.95 0.52 -0.97
N ALA A 53 -8.70 0.90 0.08
CA ALA A 53 -9.62 2.04 -0.01
C ALA A 53 -8.86 3.33 -0.27
N ALA A 54 -7.70 3.52 0.37
CA ALA A 54 -6.88 4.71 0.15
C ALA A 54 -6.40 4.80 -1.29
N LEU A 55 -6.23 3.65 -1.95
CA LEU A 55 -5.83 3.60 -3.35
C LEU A 55 -7.00 3.87 -4.30
N GLY A 56 -8.21 4.07 -3.77
CA GLY A 56 -9.39 4.31 -4.58
C GLY A 56 -9.95 3.05 -5.22
N ARG A 57 -9.67 1.89 -4.63
CA ARG A 57 -10.14 0.60 -5.13
C ARG A 57 -11.12 -0.01 -4.13
N THR A 58 -11.73 -1.11 -4.55
CA THR A 58 -12.66 -1.84 -3.69
C THR A 58 -12.21 -3.29 -3.57
N VAL A 59 -12.55 -3.90 -2.43
CA VAL A 59 -12.30 -5.31 -2.18
C VAL A 59 -13.56 -6.09 -2.55
N ARG A 60 -13.39 -7.20 -3.23
CA ARG A 60 -14.50 -8.08 -3.57
C ARG A 60 -14.50 -9.32 -2.71
#